data_e5a8c74983ec2fdcda45e8a6feb4ac62
#
_entry.id   e5a8c74983ec2fdcda45e8a6feb4ac62
#
_cell.length_a   1.000
_cell.length_b   1.000
_cell.length_c   1.000
_cell.angle_alpha   90.00
_cell.angle_beta   90.00
_cell.angle_gamma   90.00
#
_symmetry.space_group_name_H-M   'P 1'
#
loop_
_entity.id
_entity.type
_entity.pdbx_description
1 polymer ?
#
loop_
_entity_poly.entity_id
_entity_poly.type
_entity_poly.pdbx_seq_one_letter_code
_entity_poly.pdbx_strand_id
1 'polypeptide(L)'
;MNWNPLGLVLVAVLALSSAPTVVGQTPTPTPSANTNTGSADEKSTQIINHAVEVIGGPAYLNVKTVVGRGFYTSFKDGISQLPARFLDYLAYPDRERTEFTGAGIKTIQTNAGDTGWLFDGAVKTITDQGPTQVEEFKRTMRTSLENLLRGWYQKEGGKVTYVGRREAGLAKRNETVRLTYPNGFWIEYEFGARDGLPSKIIYKRTRKNPDTGDEEETSEEDQLFKPIAVQGVTAAWIIDHFINGKQTSRINYESIQYNQTLPDSLFAKPDNVKSIK
;
A
#
# COMPACT_ATOMS: atom_id res chain seq x y z
N MET A 1 31.37 0.48 9.12
CA MET A 1 30.19 -0.04 8.40
C MET A 1 28.98 0.63 9.03
N ASN A 2 28.57 1.78 8.50
CA ASN A 2 27.43 2.52 9.03
C ASN A 2 26.16 1.89 8.50
N TRP A 3 25.57 1.03 9.29
CA TRP A 3 24.25 0.48 9.04
C TRP A 3 23.23 1.54 9.41
N ASN A 4 22.62 2.16 8.42
CA ASN A 4 21.53 3.11 8.63
C ASN A 4 20.21 2.32 8.57
N PRO A 5 19.60 1.94 9.71
CA PRO A 5 18.37 1.15 9.73
C PRO A 5 17.17 1.92 9.21
N LEU A 6 17.31 3.22 8.99
CA LEU A 6 16.27 4.09 8.42
C LEU A 6 16.05 3.90 6.90
N GLY A 7 16.88 3.09 6.23
CA GLY A 7 16.66 2.66 4.86
C GLY A 7 15.66 1.50 4.74
N LEU A 8 15.16 1.04 5.87
CA LEU A 8 14.19 -0.03 5.93
C LEU A 8 12.83 0.61 6.01
N VAL A 9 12.07 0.39 5.05
CA VAL A 9 10.69 0.68 5.04
C VAL A 9 10.32 2.07 4.79
N LEU A 10 9.47 2.09 3.95
CA LEU A 10 8.74 3.27 3.63
C LEU A 10 9.65 4.35 3.12
N VAL A 11 9.57 4.53 1.88
CA VAL A 11 9.70 5.84 1.29
C VAL A 11 10.31 6.87 2.24
N ALA A 12 11.62 6.80 2.41
CA ALA A 12 12.34 7.85 3.11
C ALA A 12 12.25 9.14 2.29
N VAL A 13 11.34 10.00 2.69
CA VAL A 13 11.27 11.35 2.15
C VAL A 13 12.20 12.23 2.98
N LEU A 14 13.36 12.51 2.44
CA LEU A 14 14.12 13.70 2.81
C LEU A 14 13.47 14.88 2.12
N ALA A 15 12.61 15.60 2.83
CA ALA A 15 12.02 16.84 2.33
C ALA A 15 12.90 18.01 2.67
N LEU A 16 13.43 18.66 1.64
CA LEU A 16 13.79 20.07 1.68
C LEU A 16 12.76 20.83 0.84
N SER A 17 12.13 21.79 1.46
CA SER A 17 11.04 22.61 0.94
C SER A 17 11.49 23.57 -0.14
N SER A 18 10.75 23.65 -1.26
CA SER A 18 10.59 24.88 -2.04
C SER A 18 9.28 24.84 -2.82
N ALA A 19 8.61 25.98 -2.88
CA ALA A 19 7.26 26.20 -3.37
C ALA A 19 7.12 26.03 -4.90
N PRO A 20 5.91 25.78 -5.42
CA PRO A 20 5.69 25.44 -6.82
C PRO A 20 5.62 26.66 -7.73
N THR A 21 6.25 26.57 -8.89
CA THR A 21 5.98 27.45 -10.06
C THR A 21 5.14 26.64 -11.06
N VAL A 22 3.96 27.14 -11.35
CA VAL A 22 3.04 26.57 -12.33
C VAL A 22 3.54 26.91 -13.74
N VAL A 23 3.82 25.90 -14.55
CA VAL A 23 4.01 26.06 -16.00
C VAL A 23 2.94 25.21 -16.70
N GLY A 24 2.15 25.88 -17.52
CA GLY A 24 1.05 25.27 -18.25
C GLY A 24 1.50 24.27 -19.31
N GLN A 25 0.79 23.16 -19.39
CA GLN A 25 0.98 22.14 -20.42
C GLN A 25 -0.08 22.28 -21.52
N THR A 26 0.38 22.21 -22.75
CA THR A 26 -0.41 22.20 -23.99
C THR A 26 -1.16 20.86 -24.10
N PRO A 27 -2.44 20.83 -24.49
CA PRO A 27 -3.21 19.60 -24.57
C PRO A 27 -2.82 18.74 -25.77
N THR A 28 -2.47 17.50 -25.53
CA THR A 28 -2.33 16.44 -26.54
C THR A 28 -3.71 15.94 -26.97
N PRO A 29 -3.97 15.62 -28.23
CA PRO A 29 -5.30 15.28 -28.71
C PRO A 29 -5.85 13.99 -28.11
N THR A 30 -7.05 14.07 -27.57
CA THR A 30 -7.87 13.00 -27.01
C THR A 30 -8.24 11.98 -28.09
N PRO A 31 -8.04 10.68 -27.87
CA PRO A 31 -8.70 9.66 -28.69
C PRO A 31 -10.21 9.70 -28.42
N SER A 32 -10.99 9.67 -29.47
CA SER A 32 -12.46 9.66 -29.43
C SER A 32 -13.00 8.64 -28.44
N ALA A 33 -13.72 9.12 -27.44
CA ALA A 33 -14.45 8.29 -26.48
C ALA A 33 -15.59 7.57 -27.20
N ASN A 34 -15.46 6.25 -27.32
CA ASN A 34 -16.60 5.39 -27.62
C ASN A 34 -17.53 5.44 -26.40
N THR A 35 -18.70 6.04 -26.58
CA THR A 35 -19.76 6.21 -25.58
C THR A 35 -20.47 4.87 -25.31
N ASN A 36 -19.82 3.99 -24.58
CA ASN A 36 -20.45 2.84 -23.92
C ASN A 36 -20.12 2.86 -22.43
N THR A 37 -20.37 3.99 -21.77
CA THR A 37 -20.04 4.24 -20.36
C THR A 37 -20.76 3.30 -19.40
N GLY A 38 -21.97 2.83 -19.74
CA GLY A 38 -22.76 1.95 -18.88
C GLY A 38 -22.18 0.52 -18.76
N SER A 39 -21.72 -0.07 -19.87
CA SER A 39 -21.23 -1.46 -19.85
C SER A 39 -19.86 -1.62 -19.21
N ALA A 40 -18.99 -0.60 -19.27
CA ALA A 40 -17.67 -0.64 -18.65
C ALA A 40 -17.78 -0.55 -17.13
N ASP A 41 -18.62 0.33 -16.60
CA ASP A 41 -18.88 0.47 -15.16
C ASP A 41 -19.55 -0.78 -14.58
N GLU A 42 -20.48 -1.38 -15.31
CA GLU A 42 -21.11 -2.65 -14.92
C GLU A 42 -20.07 -3.78 -14.86
N LYS A 43 -19.20 -3.89 -15.85
CA LYS A 43 -18.15 -4.91 -15.87
C LYS A 43 -17.17 -4.74 -14.72
N SER A 44 -16.75 -3.51 -14.42
CA SER A 44 -15.85 -3.25 -13.28
C SER A 44 -16.53 -3.61 -11.95
N THR A 45 -17.81 -3.31 -11.79
CA THR A 45 -18.60 -3.68 -10.61
C THR A 45 -18.69 -5.19 -10.45
N GLN A 46 -18.94 -5.94 -11.53
CA GLN A 46 -18.98 -7.41 -11.50
C GLN A 46 -17.63 -8.00 -11.05
N ILE A 47 -16.50 -7.47 -11.57
CA ILE A 47 -15.15 -7.94 -11.18
C ILE A 47 -14.90 -7.67 -9.70
N ILE A 48 -15.22 -6.47 -9.21
CA ILE A 48 -15.02 -6.10 -7.81
C ILE A 48 -15.88 -6.98 -6.89
N ASN A 49 -17.15 -7.17 -7.21
CA ASN A 49 -18.06 -7.99 -6.41
C ASN A 49 -17.58 -9.45 -6.37
N HIS A 50 -17.14 -9.99 -7.50
CA HIS A 50 -16.56 -11.33 -7.55
C HIS A 50 -15.27 -11.44 -6.73
N ALA A 51 -14.40 -10.43 -6.81
CA ALA A 51 -13.18 -10.40 -5.97
C ALA A 51 -13.53 -10.38 -4.47
N VAL A 52 -14.51 -9.57 -4.06
CA VAL A 52 -14.98 -9.57 -2.66
C VAL A 52 -15.50 -10.94 -2.26
N GLU A 53 -16.30 -11.60 -3.10
CA GLU A 53 -16.87 -12.92 -2.83
C GLU A 53 -15.76 -13.97 -2.61
N VAL A 54 -14.80 -14.07 -3.53
CA VAL A 54 -13.76 -15.09 -3.49
C VAL A 54 -12.75 -14.90 -2.35
N ILE A 55 -12.56 -13.67 -1.87
CA ILE A 55 -11.68 -13.41 -0.73
C ILE A 55 -12.38 -13.53 0.63
N GLY A 56 -13.67 -13.88 0.66
CA GLY A 56 -14.38 -14.18 1.89
C GLY A 56 -15.73 -13.46 2.07
N GLY A 57 -16.14 -12.64 1.12
CA GLY A 57 -17.45 -11.99 1.14
C GLY A 57 -17.72 -11.22 2.43
N PRO A 58 -18.80 -11.57 3.16
CA PRO A 58 -19.12 -10.93 4.43
C PRO A 58 -18.02 -11.04 5.50
N ALA A 59 -17.26 -12.16 5.53
CA ALA A 59 -16.16 -12.30 6.48
C ALA A 59 -15.09 -11.25 6.23
N TYR A 60 -14.71 -11.02 4.97
CA TYR A 60 -13.77 -9.96 4.59
C TYR A 60 -14.33 -8.56 4.89
N LEU A 61 -15.56 -8.27 4.49
CA LEU A 61 -16.16 -6.94 4.68
C LEU A 61 -16.32 -6.55 6.16
N ASN A 62 -16.47 -7.54 7.04
CA ASN A 62 -16.60 -7.35 8.49
C ASN A 62 -15.24 -7.29 9.23
N VAL A 63 -14.11 -7.40 8.55
CA VAL A 63 -12.80 -7.20 9.17
C VAL A 63 -12.64 -5.74 9.59
N LYS A 64 -12.41 -5.51 10.88
CA LYS A 64 -12.16 -4.19 11.47
C LYS A 64 -10.69 -4.00 11.84
N THR A 65 -10.04 -5.09 12.25
CA THR A 65 -8.64 -5.06 12.66
C THR A 65 -7.89 -6.24 12.05
N VAL A 66 -6.60 -6.02 11.78
CA VAL A 66 -5.68 -7.05 11.30
C VAL A 66 -4.44 -7.02 12.18
N VAL A 67 -3.96 -8.19 12.59
CA VAL A 67 -2.64 -8.35 13.21
C VAL A 67 -1.83 -9.27 12.32
N GLY A 68 -0.82 -8.72 11.68
CA GLY A 68 0.10 -9.42 10.79
C GLY A 68 1.49 -9.55 11.41
N ARG A 69 2.15 -10.67 11.20
CA ARG A 69 3.58 -10.82 11.54
C ARG A 69 4.29 -11.61 10.46
N GLY A 70 5.58 -11.34 10.32
CA GLY A 70 6.37 -12.01 9.31
C GLY A 70 7.74 -11.36 9.13
N PHE A 71 8.23 -11.40 7.89
CA PHE A 71 9.51 -10.84 7.49
C PHE A 71 9.33 -9.81 6.38
N TYR A 72 10.00 -8.69 6.58
CA TYR A 72 10.22 -7.68 5.56
C TYR A 72 11.65 -7.78 5.03
N THR A 73 11.80 -7.90 3.72
CA THR A 73 13.09 -7.96 3.05
C THR A 73 13.19 -6.80 2.06
N SER A 74 14.16 -5.90 2.21
CA SER A 74 14.46 -4.89 1.21
C SER A 74 15.43 -5.43 0.16
N PHE A 75 15.42 -4.81 -1.03
CA PHE A 75 16.34 -5.12 -2.12
C PHE A 75 17.12 -3.85 -2.49
N LYS A 76 18.41 -4.00 -2.68
CA LYS A 76 19.28 -2.96 -3.20
C LYS A 76 20.02 -3.52 -4.42
N ASP A 77 19.88 -2.87 -5.57
CA ASP A 77 20.47 -3.30 -6.84
C ASP A 77 20.16 -4.78 -7.20
N GLY A 78 18.92 -5.22 -6.90
CA GLY A 78 18.48 -6.60 -7.13
C GLY A 78 18.95 -7.61 -6.08
N ILE A 79 19.73 -7.19 -5.07
CA ILE A 79 20.25 -8.06 -4.01
C ILE A 79 19.40 -7.89 -2.76
N SER A 80 18.87 -9.02 -2.26
CA SER A 80 18.13 -9.04 -0.99
C SER A 80 19.03 -8.68 0.18
N GLN A 81 18.54 -7.83 1.06
CA GLN A 81 19.17 -7.48 2.32
C GLN A 81 18.74 -8.45 3.43
N LEU A 82 19.37 -8.36 4.61
CA LEU A 82 18.94 -9.15 5.75
C LEU A 82 17.49 -8.82 6.12
N PRO A 83 16.60 -9.82 6.25
CA PRO A 83 15.23 -9.57 6.58
C PRO A 83 15.07 -9.07 8.01
N ALA A 84 14.16 -8.13 8.21
CA ALA A 84 13.69 -7.72 9.53
C ALA A 84 12.38 -8.44 9.85
N ARG A 85 12.19 -8.85 11.10
CA ARG A 85 10.87 -9.28 11.58
C ARG A 85 9.97 -8.06 11.68
N PHE A 86 8.70 -8.23 11.32
CA PHE A 86 7.70 -7.21 11.58
C PHE A 86 6.51 -7.77 12.37
N LEU A 87 5.87 -6.88 13.09
CA LEU A 87 4.57 -7.07 13.72
C LEU A 87 3.74 -5.84 13.39
N ASP A 88 2.64 -6.07 12.70
CA ASP A 88 1.79 -5.04 12.17
C ASP A 88 0.39 -5.11 12.79
N TYR A 89 -0.15 -3.96 13.17
CA TYR A 89 -1.48 -3.78 13.74
C TYR A 89 -2.22 -2.75 12.90
N LEU A 90 -3.24 -3.19 12.19
CA LEU A 90 -4.15 -2.32 11.47
C LEU A 90 -5.48 -2.23 12.19
N ALA A 91 -6.01 -1.02 12.31
CA ALA A 91 -7.40 -0.77 12.68
C ALA A 91 -8.01 0.15 11.62
N TYR A 92 -8.86 -0.43 10.80
CA TYR A 92 -9.48 0.28 9.68
C TYR A 92 -10.41 1.41 10.14
N PRO A 93 -10.50 2.52 9.37
CA PRO A 93 -9.87 2.68 8.06
C PRO A 93 -8.48 3.33 8.07
N ASP A 94 -7.99 3.88 9.18
CA ASP A 94 -6.95 4.90 9.19
C ASP A 94 -5.92 4.79 10.32
N ARG A 95 -5.80 3.63 10.97
CA ARG A 95 -4.80 3.43 12.03
C ARG A 95 -3.92 2.22 11.73
N GLU A 96 -2.62 2.43 11.82
CA GLU A 96 -1.61 1.41 11.64
C GLU A 96 -0.46 1.61 12.64
N ARG A 97 0.04 0.51 13.17
CA ARG A 97 1.28 0.46 13.92
C ARG A 97 2.10 -0.72 13.44
N THR A 98 3.28 -0.44 12.90
CA THR A 98 4.22 -1.47 12.48
C THR A 98 5.47 -1.41 13.34
N GLU A 99 5.84 -2.55 13.90
CA GLU A 99 7.06 -2.75 14.68
C GLU A 99 8.02 -3.61 13.87
N PHE A 100 9.23 -3.10 13.64
CA PHE A 100 10.29 -3.83 12.98
C PHE A 100 11.40 -4.19 13.96
N THR A 101 11.92 -5.40 13.84
CA THR A 101 13.09 -5.84 14.61
C THR A 101 14.10 -6.46 13.65
N GLY A 102 15.28 -5.83 13.55
CA GLY A 102 16.39 -6.29 12.73
C GLY A 102 17.71 -5.98 13.40
N ALA A 103 18.66 -6.90 13.35
CA ALA A 103 19.96 -6.79 14.00
C ALA A 103 19.93 -6.34 15.48
N GLY A 104 18.89 -6.75 16.22
CA GLY A 104 18.69 -6.36 17.62
C GLY A 104 18.13 -4.95 17.85
N ILE A 105 17.84 -4.21 16.80
CA ILE A 105 17.25 -2.86 16.87
C ILE A 105 15.75 -2.97 16.58
N LYS A 106 14.95 -2.35 17.45
CA LYS A 106 13.51 -2.21 17.27
C LYS A 106 13.19 -0.81 16.76
N THR A 107 12.40 -0.71 15.71
CA THR A 107 11.80 0.56 15.25
C THR A 107 10.29 0.42 15.22
N ILE A 108 9.57 1.50 15.51
CA ILE A 108 8.10 1.50 15.47
C ILE A 108 7.65 2.70 14.66
N GLN A 109 6.75 2.45 13.74
CA GLN A 109 6.01 3.50 13.05
C GLN A 109 4.54 3.35 13.41
N THR A 110 3.91 4.47 13.75
CA THR A 110 2.48 4.49 14.07
C THR A 110 1.82 5.65 13.35
N ASN A 111 0.67 5.40 12.77
CA ASN A 111 -0.17 6.38 12.09
C ASN A 111 -1.60 6.27 12.64
N ALA A 112 -2.25 7.41 12.85
CA ALA A 112 -3.64 7.49 13.28
C ALA A 112 -4.29 8.74 12.68
N GLY A 113 -5.03 8.55 11.58
CA GLY A 113 -5.64 9.64 10.82
C GLY A 113 -4.60 10.63 10.29
N ASP A 114 -4.64 11.86 10.82
CA ASP A 114 -3.77 12.97 10.39
C ASP A 114 -2.48 13.08 11.20
N THR A 115 -2.18 12.13 12.06
CA THR A 115 -1.01 12.15 12.93
C THR A 115 -0.25 10.85 12.87
N GLY A 116 1.02 10.90 13.27
CA GLY A 116 1.85 9.72 13.41
C GLY A 116 3.08 10.00 14.25
N TRP A 117 3.72 8.93 14.71
CA TRP A 117 4.96 9.00 15.44
C TRP A 117 5.89 7.84 15.09
N LEU A 118 7.17 8.03 15.33
CA LEU A 118 8.23 7.08 15.10
C LEU A 118 9.02 6.85 16.38
N PHE A 119 9.38 5.61 16.64
CA PHE A 119 10.41 5.25 17.60
C PHE A 119 11.63 4.68 16.87
N ASP A 120 12.77 5.30 17.08
CA ASP A 120 14.07 4.78 16.65
C ASP A 120 14.78 4.14 17.83
N GLY A 121 14.89 2.82 17.82
CA GLY A 121 15.53 2.05 18.88
C GLY A 121 17.04 2.14 18.89
N ALA A 122 17.70 2.57 17.78
CA ALA A 122 19.14 2.75 17.73
C ALA A 122 19.58 3.95 18.57
N VAL A 123 18.86 5.07 18.46
CA VAL A 123 19.12 6.30 19.21
C VAL A 123 18.18 6.51 20.38
N LYS A 124 17.19 5.63 20.55
CA LYS A 124 16.19 5.65 21.62
C LYS A 124 15.41 6.98 21.67
N THR A 125 14.90 7.40 20.53
CA THR A 125 14.10 8.63 20.40
C THR A 125 12.69 8.34 19.92
N ILE A 126 11.75 9.17 20.36
CA ILE A 126 10.37 9.21 19.84
C ILE A 126 10.19 10.57 19.20
N THR A 127 9.77 10.57 17.93
CA THR A 127 9.52 11.79 17.16
C THR A 127 8.16 11.75 16.52
N ASP A 128 7.53 12.92 16.35
CA ASP A 128 6.32 13.02 15.53
C ASP A 128 6.69 12.85 14.05
N GLN A 129 5.79 12.28 13.30
CA GLN A 129 5.90 12.24 11.83
C GLN A 129 5.62 13.63 11.26
N GLY A 130 6.44 14.03 10.30
CA GLY A 130 6.18 15.25 9.54
C GLY A 130 5.02 15.08 8.54
N PRO A 131 4.50 16.21 7.99
CA PRO A 131 3.38 16.19 7.05
C PRO A 131 3.56 15.22 5.88
N THR A 132 4.77 15.16 5.33
CA THR A 132 5.09 14.26 4.21
C THR A 132 4.93 12.79 4.56
N GLN A 133 5.34 12.38 5.76
CA GLN A 133 5.21 10.99 6.22
C GLN A 133 3.74 10.61 6.45
N VAL A 134 2.95 11.53 6.99
CA VAL A 134 1.51 11.35 7.15
C VAL A 134 0.81 11.24 5.79
N GLU A 135 1.19 12.07 4.82
CA GLU A 135 0.64 11.98 3.45
C GLU A 135 1.05 10.68 2.73
N GLU A 136 2.25 10.15 3.00
CA GLU A 136 2.65 8.82 2.51
C GLU A 136 1.74 7.71 3.07
N PHE A 137 1.45 7.74 4.36
CA PHE A 137 0.51 6.79 4.97
C PHE A 137 -0.89 6.89 4.34
N LYS A 138 -1.43 8.10 4.20
CA LYS A 138 -2.72 8.32 3.53
C LYS A 138 -2.72 7.79 2.10
N ARG A 139 -1.61 7.96 1.39
CA ARG A 139 -1.45 7.41 0.04
C ARG A 139 -1.48 5.88 0.07
N THR A 140 -0.77 5.23 1.00
CA THR A 140 -0.80 3.78 1.16
C THR A 140 -2.24 3.29 1.40
N MET A 141 -2.99 3.96 2.25
CA MET A 141 -4.42 3.64 2.45
C MET A 141 -5.24 3.84 1.17
N ARG A 142 -5.00 4.92 0.43
CA ARG A 142 -5.70 5.21 -0.83
C ARG A 142 -5.37 4.23 -1.94
N THR A 143 -4.14 3.70 -2.01
CA THR A 143 -3.73 2.72 -3.03
C THR A 143 -4.05 1.28 -2.63
N SER A 144 -4.44 1.04 -1.38
CA SER A 144 -4.72 -0.29 -0.87
C SER A 144 -5.86 -0.99 -1.60
N LEU A 145 -5.84 -2.31 -1.57
CA LEU A 145 -6.93 -3.16 -2.07
C LEU A 145 -8.24 -2.88 -1.32
N GLU A 146 -8.16 -2.62 -0.02
CA GLU A 146 -9.27 -2.31 0.87
C GLU A 146 -10.02 -1.07 0.42
N ASN A 147 -9.31 -0.04 -0.03
CA ASN A 147 -9.92 1.17 -0.55
C ASN A 147 -10.86 0.88 -1.73
N LEU A 148 -10.43 0.03 -2.66
CA LEU A 148 -11.26 -0.40 -3.79
C LEU A 148 -12.40 -1.31 -3.33
N LEU A 149 -12.08 -2.42 -2.69
CA LEU A 149 -13.04 -3.50 -2.42
C LEU A 149 -14.09 -3.14 -1.37
N ARG A 150 -13.79 -2.20 -0.47
CA ARG A 150 -14.74 -1.67 0.52
C ARG A 150 -15.45 -0.41 0.06
N GLY A 151 -15.12 0.11 -1.13
CA GLY A 151 -15.77 1.28 -1.71
C GLY A 151 -15.43 2.61 -1.02
N TRP A 152 -14.34 2.69 -0.23
CA TRP A 152 -13.96 3.93 0.47
C TRP A 152 -13.63 5.07 -0.48
N TYR A 153 -13.09 4.76 -1.67
CA TYR A 153 -12.79 5.71 -2.74
C TYR A 153 -13.98 6.60 -3.14
N GLN A 154 -15.22 6.13 -2.92
CA GLN A 154 -16.43 6.87 -3.29
C GLN A 154 -16.55 8.17 -2.50
N LYS A 155 -16.05 8.21 -1.25
CA LYS A 155 -16.05 9.42 -0.40
C LYS A 155 -15.21 10.55 -0.98
N GLU A 156 -14.21 10.21 -1.79
CA GLU A 156 -13.32 11.15 -2.47
C GLU A 156 -13.70 11.37 -3.94
N GLY A 157 -14.87 10.92 -4.36
CA GLY A 157 -15.37 11.07 -5.75
C GLY A 157 -14.67 10.17 -6.77
N GLY A 158 -13.96 9.13 -6.32
CA GLY A 158 -13.31 8.16 -7.20
C GLY A 158 -14.31 7.43 -8.09
N LYS A 159 -13.91 7.11 -9.31
CA LYS A 159 -14.71 6.36 -10.30
C LYS A 159 -13.92 5.16 -10.78
N VAL A 160 -14.61 4.03 -10.93
CA VAL A 160 -14.01 2.78 -11.40
C VAL A 160 -14.44 2.50 -12.83
N THR A 161 -13.49 2.09 -13.67
CA THR A 161 -13.71 1.73 -15.06
C THR A 161 -12.97 0.42 -15.39
N TYR A 162 -13.55 -0.37 -16.27
CA TYR A 162 -12.90 -1.56 -16.80
C TYR A 162 -11.87 -1.19 -17.87
N VAL A 163 -10.64 -1.67 -17.73
CA VAL A 163 -9.53 -1.38 -18.65
C VAL A 163 -9.37 -2.48 -19.71
N GLY A 164 -9.59 -3.74 -19.33
CA GLY A 164 -9.39 -4.88 -20.21
C GLY A 164 -8.69 -6.05 -19.55
N ARG A 165 -8.30 -7.03 -20.35
CA ARG A 165 -7.50 -8.19 -19.94
C ARG A 165 -6.03 -7.98 -20.23
N ARG A 166 -5.20 -8.43 -19.30
CA ARG A 166 -3.74 -8.44 -19.46
C ARG A 166 -3.17 -9.84 -19.29
N GLU A 167 -2.07 -10.11 -19.99
CA GLU A 167 -1.29 -11.31 -19.75
C GLU A 167 -0.66 -11.24 -18.36
N ALA A 168 -0.74 -12.35 -17.60
CA ALA A 168 -0.28 -12.46 -16.23
C ALA A 168 0.65 -13.67 -16.02
N GLY A 169 1.37 -14.05 -17.07
CA GLY A 169 2.23 -15.21 -17.12
C GLY A 169 1.69 -16.31 -18.05
N LEU A 170 2.37 -17.43 -18.12
CA LEU A 170 2.03 -18.51 -19.05
C LEU A 170 0.59 -18.99 -18.82
N ALA A 171 -0.24 -18.84 -19.86
CA ALA A 171 -1.67 -19.22 -19.87
C ALA A 171 -2.53 -18.57 -18.75
N LYS A 172 -2.06 -17.48 -18.15
CA LYS A 172 -2.80 -16.71 -17.14
C LYS A 172 -3.16 -15.35 -17.70
N ARG A 173 -4.33 -14.86 -17.33
CA ARG A 173 -4.82 -13.52 -17.65
C ARG A 173 -5.48 -12.90 -16.44
N ASN A 174 -5.33 -11.59 -16.33
CA ASN A 174 -6.00 -10.80 -15.32
C ASN A 174 -7.04 -9.88 -15.96
N GLU A 175 -8.16 -9.68 -15.28
CA GLU A 175 -9.09 -8.58 -15.54
C GLU A 175 -8.55 -7.34 -14.83
N THR A 176 -8.49 -6.20 -15.51
CA THR A 176 -7.95 -4.96 -14.96
C THR A 176 -9.06 -3.93 -14.79
N VAL A 177 -9.17 -3.36 -13.60
CA VAL A 177 -10.02 -2.21 -13.30
C VAL A 177 -9.16 -1.02 -12.89
N ARG A 178 -9.58 0.19 -13.27
CA ARG A 178 -8.90 1.44 -12.90
C ARG A 178 -9.82 2.30 -12.06
N LEU A 179 -9.33 2.67 -10.89
CA LEU A 179 -9.90 3.69 -10.05
C LEU A 179 -9.25 5.03 -10.40
N THR A 180 -10.05 6.04 -10.75
CA THR A 180 -9.58 7.39 -11.07
C THR A 180 -10.24 8.40 -10.16
N TYR A 181 -9.46 9.27 -9.53
CA TYR A 181 -9.91 10.35 -8.69
C TYR A 181 -10.13 11.66 -9.48
N PRO A 182 -10.88 12.64 -8.96
CA PRO A 182 -11.14 13.90 -9.64
C PRO A 182 -9.87 14.71 -9.99
N ASN A 183 -8.79 14.56 -9.23
CA ASN A 183 -7.50 15.21 -9.48
C ASN A 183 -6.65 14.52 -10.56
N GLY A 184 -7.18 13.47 -11.23
CA GLY A 184 -6.46 12.71 -12.25
C GLY A 184 -5.58 11.58 -11.72
N PHE A 185 -5.39 11.46 -10.40
CA PHE A 185 -4.67 10.31 -9.82
C PHE A 185 -5.44 9.02 -10.11
N TRP A 186 -4.74 7.98 -10.52
CA TRP A 186 -5.34 6.69 -10.83
C TRP A 186 -4.55 5.51 -10.25
N ILE A 187 -5.29 4.43 -10.03
CA ILE A 187 -4.76 3.16 -9.54
C ILE A 187 -5.40 2.05 -10.36
N GLU A 188 -4.60 1.12 -10.85
CA GLU A 188 -5.09 -0.08 -11.50
C GLU A 188 -4.94 -1.28 -10.57
N TYR A 189 -5.98 -2.10 -10.56
CA TYR A 189 -6.04 -3.33 -9.81
C TYR A 189 -6.30 -4.47 -10.78
N GLU A 190 -5.50 -5.52 -10.68
CA GLU A 190 -5.63 -6.71 -11.49
C GLU A 190 -6.13 -7.89 -10.68
N PHE A 191 -7.07 -8.62 -11.24
CA PHE A 191 -7.70 -9.80 -10.64
C PHE A 191 -7.58 -10.97 -11.60
N GLY A 192 -7.29 -12.16 -11.08
CA GLY A 192 -7.21 -13.36 -11.89
C GLY A 192 -8.52 -13.60 -12.66
N ALA A 193 -8.45 -13.74 -13.99
CA ALA A 193 -9.64 -13.88 -14.83
C ALA A 193 -10.42 -15.18 -14.61
N ARG A 194 -9.81 -16.17 -13.96
CA ARG A 194 -10.44 -17.47 -13.65
C ARG A 194 -10.93 -17.57 -12.20
N ASP A 195 -10.14 -17.06 -11.28
CA ASP A 195 -10.35 -17.25 -9.84
C ASP A 195 -10.80 -15.98 -9.11
N GLY A 196 -10.78 -14.82 -9.79
CA GLY A 196 -11.17 -13.55 -9.20
C GLY A 196 -10.23 -13.00 -8.13
N LEU A 197 -9.14 -13.71 -7.82
CA LEU A 197 -8.23 -13.31 -6.76
C LEU A 197 -7.43 -12.06 -7.13
N PRO A 198 -7.24 -11.12 -6.19
CA PRO A 198 -6.34 -9.98 -6.40
C PRO A 198 -4.92 -10.47 -6.70
N SER A 199 -4.28 -9.89 -7.70
CA SER A 199 -2.95 -10.29 -8.14
C SER A 199 -1.96 -9.15 -8.25
N LYS A 200 -2.43 -7.91 -8.54
CA LYS A 200 -1.54 -6.78 -8.74
C LYS A 200 -2.23 -5.44 -8.46
N ILE A 201 -1.46 -4.48 -7.95
CA ILE A 201 -1.85 -3.08 -7.81
C ILE A 201 -0.78 -2.24 -8.49
N ILE A 202 -1.17 -1.28 -9.33
CA ILE A 202 -0.25 -0.44 -10.09
C ILE A 202 -0.70 1.01 -9.98
N TYR A 203 0.23 1.93 -9.72
CA TYR A 203 -0.03 3.36 -9.78
C TYR A 203 1.24 4.13 -10.14
N LYS A 204 1.08 5.40 -10.48
CA LYS A 204 2.20 6.28 -10.74
C LYS A 204 2.23 7.41 -9.72
N ARG A 205 3.42 7.86 -9.39
CA ARG A 205 3.61 9.05 -8.56
C ARG A 205 4.87 9.80 -8.90
N THR A 206 4.90 11.08 -8.58
CA THR A 206 6.10 11.89 -8.62
C THR A 206 6.90 11.68 -7.32
N ARG A 207 8.18 11.41 -7.47
CA ARG A 207 9.17 11.32 -6.38
C ARG A 207 10.35 12.21 -6.67
N LYS A 208 11.05 12.64 -5.60
CA LYS A 208 12.40 13.20 -5.75
C LYS A 208 13.39 12.05 -5.94
N ASN A 209 14.19 12.15 -6.99
CA ASN A 209 15.33 11.26 -7.19
C ASN A 209 16.35 11.52 -6.05
N PRO A 210 16.74 10.50 -5.27
CA PRO A 210 17.65 10.67 -4.14
C PRO A 210 19.07 11.11 -4.56
N ASP A 211 19.47 10.81 -5.79
CA ASP A 211 20.81 11.10 -6.29
C ASP A 211 20.91 12.50 -6.91
N THR A 212 19.87 12.95 -7.63
CA THR A 212 19.88 14.24 -8.36
C THR A 212 19.06 15.32 -7.68
N GLY A 213 18.08 14.94 -6.85
CA GLY A 213 17.11 15.86 -6.24
C GLY A 213 15.97 16.28 -7.16
N ASP A 214 15.99 15.86 -8.43
CA ASP A 214 14.96 16.16 -9.41
C ASP A 214 13.66 15.40 -9.14
N GLU A 215 12.54 15.97 -9.54
CA GLU A 215 11.26 15.26 -9.53
C GLU A 215 11.16 14.33 -10.74
N GLU A 216 10.87 13.07 -10.50
CA GLU A 216 10.64 12.08 -11.54
C GLU A 216 9.32 11.31 -11.31
N GLU A 217 8.62 10.99 -12.40
CA GLU A 217 7.48 10.09 -12.34
C GLU A 217 7.98 8.66 -12.20
N THR A 218 7.51 7.96 -11.17
CA THR A 218 7.79 6.55 -10.94
C THR A 218 6.53 5.71 -11.07
N SER A 219 6.66 4.52 -11.65
CA SER A 219 5.63 3.48 -11.60
C SER A 219 5.87 2.61 -10.38
N GLU A 220 4.85 2.43 -9.55
CA GLU A 220 4.87 1.54 -8.40
C GLU A 220 3.92 0.38 -8.63
N GLU A 221 4.34 -0.82 -8.22
CA GLU A 221 3.60 -2.04 -8.43
C GLU A 221 3.74 -2.94 -7.22
N ASP A 222 2.59 -3.43 -6.70
CA ASP A 222 2.54 -4.53 -5.73
C ASP A 222 2.05 -5.79 -6.43
N GLN A 223 2.82 -6.87 -6.34
CA GLN A 223 2.43 -8.19 -6.81
C GLN A 223 2.06 -9.07 -5.63
N LEU A 224 0.87 -9.69 -5.71
CA LEU A 224 0.24 -10.43 -4.64
C LEU A 224 0.33 -11.94 -4.91
N PHE A 225 0.95 -12.68 -3.99
CA PHE A 225 1.18 -14.11 -4.16
C PHE A 225 0.73 -14.92 -2.95
N LYS A 226 0.59 -16.22 -3.14
CA LYS A 226 0.22 -17.21 -2.12
C LYS A 226 -1.04 -16.81 -1.37
N PRO A 227 -2.20 -16.76 -2.04
CA PRO A 227 -3.47 -16.55 -1.36
C PRO A 227 -3.73 -17.69 -0.38
N ILE A 228 -3.91 -17.36 0.90
CA ILE A 228 -4.19 -18.32 1.98
C ILE A 228 -5.40 -17.83 2.76
N ALA A 229 -6.34 -18.73 3.02
CA ALA A 229 -7.53 -18.44 3.79
C ALA A 229 -7.28 -18.63 5.30
N VAL A 230 -7.60 -17.58 6.07
CA VAL A 230 -7.55 -17.59 7.53
C VAL A 230 -8.83 -16.96 8.07
N GLN A 231 -9.51 -17.60 9.00
CA GLN A 231 -10.75 -17.10 9.60
C GLN A 231 -11.82 -16.70 8.54
N GLY A 232 -11.87 -17.44 7.42
CA GLY A 232 -12.81 -17.16 6.32
C GLY A 232 -12.41 -16.01 5.40
N VAL A 233 -11.23 -15.42 5.56
CA VAL A 233 -10.69 -14.36 4.71
C VAL A 233 -9.46 -14.84 3.97
N THR A 234 -9.44 -14.71 2.66
CA THR A 234 -8.28 -15.03 1.82
C THR A 234 -7.45 -13.77 1.59
N ALA A 235 -6.17 -13.81 1.94
CA ALA A 235 -5.21 -12.73 1.73
C ALA A 235 -3.92 -13.23 1.08
N ALA A 236 -3.22 -12.35 0.38
CA ALA A 236 -1.88 -12.62 -0.10
C ALA A 236 -0.90 -12.74 1.08
N TRP A 237 -0.09 -13.80 1.10
CA TRP A 237 0.92 -14.01 2.14
C TRP A 237 2.32 -13.60 1.70
N ILE A 238 2.49 -13.32 0.43
CA ILE A 238 3.70 -12.68 -0.11
C ILE A 238 3.25 -11.47 -0.92
N ILE A 239 3.89 -10.34 -0.64
CA ILE A 239 3.70 -9.11 -1.39
C ILE A 239 5.08 -8.63 -1.84
N ASP A 240 5.27 -8.52 -3.15
CA ASP A 240 6.48 -7.97 -3.76
C ASP A 240 6.20 -6.56 -4.25
N HIS A 241 6.99 -5.60 -3.79
CA HIS A 241 6.89 -4.21 -4.23
C HIS A 241 7.99 -3.86 -5.22
N PHE A 242 7.60 -3.18 -6.31
CA PHE A 242 8.49 -2.75 -7.39
C PHE A 242 8.36 -1.25 -7.62
N ILE A 243 9.48 -0.63 -7.95
CA ILE A 243 9.54 0.75 -8.45
C ILE A 243 10.24 0.72 -9.81
N ASN A 244 9.56 1.23 -10.86
CA ASN A 244 10.07 1.21 -12.23
C ASN A 244 10.55 -0.20 -12.67
N GLY A 245 9.79 -1.24 -12.28
CA GLY A 245 10.07 -2.64 -12.60
C GLY A 245 11.22 -3.29 -11.80
N LYS A 246 11.85 -2.57 -10.88
CA LYS A 246 12.88 -3.11 -9.98
C LYS A 246 12.26 -3.43 -8.63
N GLN A 247 12.43 -4.66 -8.16
CA GLN A 247 11.96 -5.05 -6.83
C GLN A 247 12.70 -4.27 -5.76
N THR A 248 11.95 -3.65 -4.85
CA THR A 248 12.49 -2.85 -3.74
C THR A 248 12.24 -3.49 -2.39
N SER A 249 11.14 -4.25 -2.27
CA SER A 249 10.88 -4.98 -1.03
C SER A 249 10.00 -6.22 -1.25
N ARG A 250 9.97 -7.07 -0.21
CA ARG A 250 9.09 -8.23 -0.08
C ARG A 250 8.58 -8.32 1.35
N ILE A 251 7.29 -8.52 1.48
CA ILE A 251 6.64 -8.95 2.72
C ILE A 251 6.36 -10.44 2.63
N ASN A 252 6.76 -11.20 3.66
CA ASN A 252 6.38 -12.58 3.86
C ASN A 252 5.64 -12.70 5.18
N TYR A 253 4.34 -12.94 5.16
CA TYR A 253 3.58 -13.21 6.37
C TYR A 253 3.87 -14.62 6.91
N GLU A 254 4.02 -14.72 8.23
CA GLU A 254 4.03 -15.98 8.99
C GLU A 254 2.67 -16.25 9.65
N SER A 255 1.95 -15.17 10.00
CA SER A 255 0.58 -15.26 10.50
C SER A 255 -0.19 -13.97 10.24
N ILE A 256 -1.50 -14.14 10.03
CA ILE A 256 -2.48 -13.06 9.96
C ILE A 256 -3.64 -13.43 10.87
N GLN A 257 -4.11 -12.49 11.67
CA GLN A 257 -5.27 -12.63 12.56
C GLN A 257 -6.22 -11.46 12.33
N TYR A 258 -7.50 -11.76 12.21
CA TYR A 258 -8.53 -10.75 11.99
C TYR A 258 -9.35 -10.50 13.24
N ASN A 259 -9.86 -9.28 13.37
CA ASN A 259 -10.80 -8.86 14.41
C ASN A 259 -10.30 -9.07 15.85
N GLN A 260 -8.99 -8.92 16.05
CA GLN A 260 -8.42 -8.88 17.39
C GLN A 260 -8.74 -7.53 18.06
N THR A 261 -8.97 -7.56 19.36
CA THR A 261 -9.17 -6.31 20.13
C THR A 261 -7.86 -5.54 20.22
N LEU A 262 -7.84 -4.35 19.63
CA LEU A 262 -6.70 -3.42 19.68
C LEU A 262 -7.10 -2.21 20.52
N PRO A 263 -6.45 -1.97 21.67
CA PRO A 263 -6.76 -0.80 22.50
C PRO A 263 -6.24 0.48 21.80
N ASP A 264 -6.93 1.59 21.99
CA ASP A 264 -6.53 2.88 21.40
C ASP A 264 -5.12 3.32 21.85
N SER A 265 -4.73 2.95 23.06
CA SER A 265 -3.38 3.20 23.60
C SER A 265 -2.25 2.55 22.77
N LEU A 266 -2.57 1.54 21.94
CA LEU A 266 -1.60 0.91 21.04
C LEU A 266 -1.09 1.90 19.98
N PHE A 267 -1.95 2.81 19.54
CA PHE A 267 -1.65 3.80 18.51
C PHE A 267 -1.24 5.15 19.09
N ALA A 268 -1.47 5.37 20.37
CA ALA A 268 -1.10 6.62 21.04
C ALA A 268 0.43 6.77 21.15
N LYS A 269 0.92 8.01 20.95
CA LYS A 269 2.32 8.34 21.17
C LYS A 269 2.65 8.19 22.67
N PRO A 270 3.68 7.40 23.02
CA PRO A 270 4.09 7.24 24.41
C PRO A 270 4.74 8.53 24.94
N ASP A 271 4.54 8.83 26.23
CA ASP A 271 5.13 10.01 26.88
C ASP A 271 6.65 9.93 26.96
N ASN A 272 7.20 8.73 27.01
CA ASN A 272 8.65 8.51 27.09
C ASN A 272 9.05 7.14 26.53
N VAL A 273 10.35 6.98 26.25
CA VAL A 273 10.93 5.76 25.68
C VAL A 273 10.76 4.53 26.59
N LYS A 274 10.71 4.72 27.93
CA LYS A 274 10.56 3.60 28.88
C LYS A 274 9.17 2.93 28.79
N SER A 275 8.20 3.63 28.22
CA SER A 275 6.85 3.11 27.98
C SER A 275 6.75 2.21 26.77
N ILE A 276 7.79 2.12 25.93
CA ILE A 276 7.85 1.25 24.77
C ILE A 276 8.27 -0.16 25.22
N LYS A 277 7.36 -1.10 25.07
CA LYS A 277 7.57 -2.52 25.37
C LYS A 277 7.96 -3.33 24.14
#